data_cac89b794df77200df819816379f7c45
#
_entry.id   cac89b794df77200df819816379f7c45
#
_cell.length_a   1.000
_cell.length_b   1.000
_cell.length_c   1.000
_cell.angle_alpha   90.00
_cell.angle_beta   90.00
_cell.angle_gamma   90.00
#
_symmetry.space_group_name_H-M   'P 1'
#
loop_
_entity.id
_entity.type
_entity.pdbx_description
1 polymer ?
#
loop_
_entity_poly.entity_id
_entity_poly.type
_entity_poly.pdbx_seq_one_letter_code
_entity_poly.pdbx_strand_id
1 'polypeptide(L)'
;LEQIPKRCNVAYIFNPKLTVEELLRTVCQEFRIPVQRAQAGVPSVKDYVDALTEYLLRTHAVGQNNVLIIDEAQNLSADVLEQLRLLTNLETAERKLLQIVLIGQPELRAMLARPQLAQLAQRVVARYHLGALSPADTERYIRHRLAVAGMTGAIPFDRGALRRIQ
;
A
#
# COMPACT_ATOMS: atom_id res chain seq x y z
N LEU A 1 2.41 -12.31 -3.22
CA LEU A 1 2.70 -11.73 -4.55
C LEU A 1 2.36 -12.67 -5.71
N GLU A 2 2.31 -13.98 -5.49
CA GLU A 2 2.03 -14.98 -6.55
C GLU A 2 0.64 -14.86 -7.21
N GLN A 3 -0.29 -14.16 -6.59
CA GLN A 3 -1.66 -13.97 -7.11
C GLN A 3 -1.87 -12.65 -7.86
N ILE A 4 -0.81 -11.85 -8.07
CA ILE A 4 -0.92 -10.59 -8.78
C ILE A 4 -1.11 -10.86 -10.28
N PRO A 5 -2.11 -10.23 -10.94
CA PRO A 5 -2.31 -10.38 -12.38
C PRO A 5 -1.07 -9.98 -13.17
N LYS A 6 -0.74 -10.73 -14.22
CA LYS A 6 0.47 -10.52 -15.05
C LYS A 6 0.60 -9.11 -15.66
N ARG A 7 -0.49 -8.34 -15.73
CA ARG A 7 -0.52 -6.96 -16.26
C ARG A 7 -0.62 -5.90 -15.16
N CYS A 8 -0.10 -6.21 -13.96
CA CYS A 8 -0.14 -5.31 -12.83
C CYS A 8 1.28 -5.04 -12.31
N ASN A 9 1.69 -3.78 -12.35
CA ASN A 9 2.91 -3.33 -11.70
C ASN A 9 2.57 -2.95 -10.26
N VAL A 10 3.33 -3.45 -9.30
CA VAL A 10 3.09 -3.20 -7.88
C VAL A 10 4.31 -2.58 -7.25
N ALA A 11 4.12 -1.43 -6.61
CA ALA A 11 5.04 -0.84 -5.65
C ALA A 11 4.54 -1.13 -4.24
N TYR A 12 5.41 -1.59 -3.35
CA TYR A 12 5.05 -1.93 -1.97
C TYR A 12 5.95 -1.19 -0.99
N ILE A 13 5.36 -0.36 -0.12
CA ILE A 13 6.07 0.41 0.89
C ILE A 13 5.65 -0.12 2.27
N PHE A 14 6.63 -0.58 3.02
CA PHE A 14 6.45 -1.07 4.39
C PHE A 14 6.97 -0.03 5.40
N ASN A 15 6.18 0.23 6.45
CA ASN A 15 6.52 1.13 7.56
C ASN A 15 6.96 2.57 7.14
N PRO A 16 6.05 3.37 6.58
CA PRO A 16 6.37 4.63 5.93
C PRO A 16 6.46 5.81 6.91
N LYS A 17 7.50 5.88 7.75
CA LYS A 17 7.88 7.13 8.43
C LYS A 17 8.73 7.98 7.48
N LEU A 18 8.11 8.54 6.45
CA LEU A 18 8.79 9.21 5.35
C LEU A 18 8.33 10.66 5.24
N THR A 19 9.21 11.53 4.79
CA THR A 19 8.84 12.84 4.23
C THR A 19 8.20 12.67 2.86
N VAL A 20 7.59 13.73 2.32
CA VAL A 20 7.00 13.72 0.98
C VAL A 20 8.02 13.34 -0.10
N GLU A 21 9.23 13.90 -0.01
CA GLU A 21 10.30 13.61 -0.97
C GLU A 21 10.77 12.15 -0.88
N GLU A 22 10.96 11.65 0.34
CA GLU A 22 11.34 10.25 0.57
C GLU A 22 10.27 9.27 0.09
N LEU A 23 8.98 9.58 0.29
CA LEU A 23 7.89 8.78 -0.25
C LEU A 23 7.99 8.70 -1.77
N LEU A 24 8.06 9.84 -2.47
CA LEU A 24 8.11 9.89 -3.93
C LEU A 24 9.34 9.18 -4.49
N ARG A 25 10.48 9.37 -3.85
CA ARG A 25 11.71 8.64 -4.18
C ARG A 25 11.52 7.14 -4.05
N THR A 26 10.94 6.68 -2.93
CA THR A 26 10.68 5.26 -2.68
C THR A 26 9.68 4.70 -3.71
N VAL A 27 8.61 5.42 -4.03
CA VAL A 27 7.65 5.03 -5.07
C VAL A 27 8.36 4.84 -6.42
N CYS A 28 9.21 5.80 -6.81
CA CYS A 28 9.97 5.68 -8.05
C CYS A 28 10.94 4.49 -8.03
N GLN A 29 11.61 4.23 -6.91
CA GLN A 29 12.49 3.07 -6.74
C GLN A 29 11.74 1.75 -6.86
N GLU A 30 10.60 1.60 -6.18
CA GLU A 30 9.77 0.39 -6.24
C GLU A 30 9.23 0.10 -7.64
N PHE A 31 8.80 1.13 -8.38
CA PHE A 31 8.41 0.99 -9.78
C PHE A 31 9.61 0.94 -10.75
N ARG A 32 10.86 1.04 -10.25
CA ARG A 32 12.09 1.05 -11.04
C ARG A 32 12.12 2.18 -12.08
N ILE A 33 11.64 3.35 -11.68
CA ILE A 33 11.60 4.53 -12.53
C ILE A 33 12.92 5.28 -12.39
N PRO A 34 13.68 5.47 -13.49
CA PRO A 34 14.85 6.33 -13.47
C PRO A 34 14.40 7.79 -13.37
N VAL A 35 14.83 8.49 -12.33
CA VAL A 35 14.55 9.91 -12.15
C VAL A 35 15.73 10.71 -12.67
N GLN A 36 15.52 11.45 -13.77
CA GLN A 36 16.54 12.36 -14.30
C GLN A 36 16.51 13.67 -13.52
N ARG A 37 17.67 14.21 -13.26
CA ARG A 37 17.82 15.51 -12.59
C ARG A 37 17.62 16.61 -13.62
N ALA A 38 16.75 17.56 -13.35
CA ALA A 38 16.60 18.73 -14.21
C ALA A 38 17.82 19.67 -14.17
N GLN A 39 18.61 19.64 -13.07
CA GLN A 39 19.86 20.40 -12.89
C GLN A 39 20.86 19.58 -12.04
N ALA A 40 22.11 20.00 -11.98
CA ALA A 40 23.14 19.39 -11.14
C ALA A 40 22.74 19.53 -9.66
N GLY A 41 22.17 18.47 -9.04
CA GLY A 41 21.70 18.50 -7.66
C GLY A 41 20.91 17.24 -7.28
N VAL A 42 20.22 17.29 -6.13
CA VAL A 42 19.27 16.28 -5.68
C VAL A 42 17.95 16.49 -6.42
N PRO A 43 17.28 15.42 -6.92
CA PRO A 43 15.98 15.55 -7.57
C PRO A 43 14.95 16.21 -6.64
N SER A 44 14.15 17.12 -7.16
CA SER A 44 13.06 17.79 -6.42
C SER A 44 11.79 16.93 -6.40
N VAL A 45 10.82 17.28 -5.56
CA VAL A 45 9.47 16.68 -5.55
C VAL A 45 8.86 16.68 -6.94
N LYS A 46 9.05 17.78 -7.70
CA LYS A 46 8.55 17.88 -9.08
C LYS A 46 9.20 16.86 -10.01
N ASP A 47 10.51 16.65 -9.92
CA ASP A 47 11.21 15.69 -10.80
C ASP A 47 10.69 14.26 -10.56
N TYR A 48 10.39 13.90 -9.31
CA TYR A 48 9.77 12.60 -8.99
C TYR A 48 8.35 12.47 -9.53
N VAL A 49 7.53 13.52 -9.37
CA VAL A 49 6.13 13.50 -9.86
C VAL A 49 6.09 13.44 -11.38
N ASP A 50 6.92 14.19 -12.07
CA ASP A 50 7.00 14.20 -13.53
C ASP A 50 7.42 12.81 -14.06
N ALA A 51 8.49 12.21 -13.47
CA ALA A 51 8.96 10.88 -13.85
C ALA A 51 7.91 9.79 -13.59
N LEU A 52 7.21 9.87 -12.45
CA LEU A 52 6.12 8.95 -12.12
C LEU A 52 4.97 9.11 -13.12
N THR A 53 4.57 10.32 -13.46
CA THR A 53 3.49 10.60 -14.41
C THR A 53 3.80 10.03 -15.80
N GLU A 54 5.00 10.25 -16.30
CA GLU A 54 5.45 9.70 -17.58
C GLU A 54 5.42 8.16 -17.57
N TYR A 55 5.91 7.53 -16.51
CA TYR A 55 5.87 6.09 -16.35
C TYR A 55 4.43 5.55 -16.36
N LEU A 56 3.54 6.17 -15.59
CA LEU A 56 2.14 5.75 -15.49
C LEU A 56 1.42 5.86 -16.84
N LEU A 57 1.64 6.94 -17.59
CA LEU A 57 1.08 7.10 -18.94
C LEU A 57 1.60 6.02 -19.89
N ARG A 58 2.91 5.76 -19.88
CA ARG A 58 3.53 4.74 -20.73
C ARG A 58 3.01 3.34 -20.44
N THR A 59 2.90 2.96 -19.16
CA THR A 59 2.39 1.64 -18.76
C THR A 59 0.90 1.49 -19.08
N HIS A 60 0.13 2.55 -18.89
CA HIS A 60 -1.28 2.59 -19.29
C HIS A 60 -1.46 2.37 -20.80
N ALA A 61 -0.65 3.01 -21.65
CA ALA A 61 -0.71 2.88 -23.11
C ALA A 61 -0.53 1.42 -23.59
N VAL A 62 0.17 0.57 -22.83
CA VAL A 62 0.33 -0.86 -23.11
C VAL A 62 -0.62 -1.76 -22.30
N GLY A 63 -1.64 -1.17 -21.68
CA GLY A 63 -2.71 -1.89 -20.97
C GLY A 63 -2.27 -2.49 -19.63
N GLN A 64 -1.25 -1.93 -18.98
CA GLN A 64 -0.85 -2.30 -17.63
C GLN A 64 -1.57 -1.46 -16.58
N ASN A 65 -1.81 -2.04 -15.42
CA ASN A 65 -2.31 -1.35 -14.23
C ASN A 65 -1.16 -1.11 -13.24
N ASN A 66 -1.22 0.00 -12.51
CA ASN A 66 -0.22 0.32 -11.50
C ASN A 66 -0.89 0.43 -10.13
N VAL A 67 -0.34 -0.27 -9.15
CA VAL A 67 -0.85 -0.32 -7.78
C VAL A 67 0.27 0.05 -6.82
N LEU A 68 0.02 1.05 -5.99
CA LEU A 68 0.87 1.42 -4.86
C LEU A 68 0.22 0.91 -3.58
N ILE A 69 0.89 0.02 -2.88
CA ILE A 69 0.46 -0.51 -1.59
C ILE A 69 1.33 0.11 -0.51
N ILE A 70 0.71 0.72 0.49
CA ILE A 70 1.40 1.30 1.64
C ILE A 70 0.87 0.60 2.88
N ASP A 71 1.75 -0.13 3.56
CA ASP A 71 1.45 -0.82 4.81
C ASP A 71 1.82 0.05 6.01
N GLU A 72 1.21 -0.20 7.17
CA GLU A 72 1.34 0.62 8.38
C GLU A 72 1.02 2.12 8.12
N ALA A 73 0.03 2.39 7.26
CA ALA A 73 -0.29 3.73 6.78
C ALA A 73 -0.74 4.71 7.89
N GLN A 74 -1.07 4.24 9.10
CA GLN A 74 -1.30 5.10 10.27
C GLN A 74 -0.04 5.85 10.72
N ASN A 75 1.15 5.46 10.23
CA ASN A 75 2.42 6.14 10.52
C ASN A 75 2.70 7.33 9.58
N LEU A 76 1.88 7.53 8.54
CA LEU A 76 2.02 8.63 7.60
C LEU A 76 1.68 9.98 8.24
N SER A 77 2.44 11.02 7.89
CA SER A 77 2.09 12.39 8.24
C SER A 77 0.93 12.92 7.39
N ALA A 78 0.29 14.00 7.84
CA ALA A 78 -0.77 14.66 7.08
C ALA A 78 -0.29 15.14 5.70
N ASP A 79 0.95 15.67 5.62
CA ASP A 79 1.54 16.16 4.37
C ASP A 79 1.76 15.03 3.38
N VAL A 80 2.18 13.86 3.83
CA VAL A 80 2.37 12.68 3.00
C VAL A 80 1.01 12.15 2.51
N LEU A 81 -0.01 12.12 3.36
CA LEU A 81 -1.37 11.75 2.95
C LEU A 81 -1.95 12.74 1.93
N GLU A 82 -1.66 14.03 2.07
CA GLU A 82 -2.06 15.04 1.08
C GLU A 82 -1.31 14.84 -0.25
N GLN A 83 -0.03 14.50 -0.22
CA GLN A 83 0.70 14.14 -1.44
C GLN A 83 0.11 12.91 -2.13
N LEU A 84 -0.28 11.89 -1.37
CA LEU A 84 -0.99 10.72 -1.92
C LEU A 84 -2.33 11.12 -2.56
N ARG A 85 -3.07 12.05 -1.94
CA ARG A 85 -4.28 12.61 -2.53
C ARG A 85 -4.00 13.27 -3.89
N LEU A 86 -2.91 14.03 -4.00
CA LEU A 86 -2.50 14.64 -5.28
C LEU A 86 -2.16 13.58 -6.33
N LEU A 87 -1.48 12.50 -5.96
CA LEU A 87 -1.20 11.39 -6.87
C LEU A 87 -2.47 10.68 -7.36
N THR A 88 -3.57 10.68 -6.59
CA THR A 88 -4.85 10.13 -7.07
C THR A 88 -5.48 10.94 -8.20
N ASN A 89 -4.97 12.17 -8.49
CA ASN A 89 -5.41 12.97 -9.62
C ASN A 89 -4.75 12.56 -10.95
N LEU A 90 -3.75 11.67 -10.89
CA LEU A 90 -3.11 11.15 -12.10
C LEU A 90 -4.08 10.20 -12.80
N GLU A 91 -4.77 10.75 -13.80
CA GLU A 91 -5.81 10.06 -14.54
C GLU A 91 -5.82 10.50 -16.02
N THR A 92 -6.36 9.64 -16.86
CA THR A 92 -6.80 10.02 -18.23
C THR A 92 -8.30 10.34 -18.19
N ALA A 93 -8.87 10.75 -19.31
CA ALA A 93 -10.32 10.96 -19.43
C ALA A 93 -11.13 9.69 -19.08
N GLU A 94 -10.54 8.50 -19.17
CA GLU A 94 -11.24 7.23 -19.04
C GLU A 94 -10.88 6.47 -17.78
N ARG A 95 -9.65 6.61 -17.23
CA ARG A 95 -9.16 5.75 -16.14
C ARG A 95 -8.16 6.44 -15.21
N LYS A 96 -8.15 5.98 -13.97
CA LYS A 96 -7.07 6.26 -13.02
C LYS A 96 -5.80 5.53 -13.44
N LEU A 97 -4.69 6.26 -13.46
CA LEU A 97 -3.38 5.73 -13.83
C LEU A 97 -2.71 4.97 -12.67
N LEU A 98 -3.03 5.35 -11.43
CA LEU A 98 -2.49 4.78 -10.19
C LEU A 98 -3.62 4.43 -9.25
N GLN A 99 -3.62 3.18 -8.76
CA GLN A 99 -4.46 2.74 -7.66
C GLN A 99 -3.63 2.73 -6.38
N ILE A 100 -4.16 3.31 -5.31
CA ILE A 100 -3.47 3.36 -4.01
C ILE A 100 -4.26 2.52 -3.01
N VAL A 101 -3.57 1.60 -2.35
CA VAL A 101 -4.10 0.75 -1.27
C VAL A 101 -3.39 1.13 0.02
N LEU A 102 -4.13 1.62 1.00
CA LEU A 102 -3.62 1.91 2.33
C LEU A 102 -4.03 0.78 3.26
N ILE A 103 -3.04 0.14 3.86
CA ILE A 103 -3.22 -0.90 4.88
C ILE A 103 -2.73 -0.32 6.20
N GLY A 104 -3.46 -0.54 7.28
CA GLY A 104 -3.07 -0.01 8.57
C GLY A 104 -3.99 -0.44 9.70
N GLN A 105 -3.59 -0.10 10.90
CA GLN A 105 -4.33 -0.38 12.13
C GLN A 105 -5.59 0.51 12.24
N PRO A 106 -6.50 0.24 13.19
CA PRO A 106 -7.75 1.01 13.35
C PRO A 106 -7.54 2.54 13.48
N GLU A 107 -6.38 2.97 13.93
CA GLU A 107 -5.96 4.38 14.04
C GLU A 107 -5.97 5.09 12.68
N LEU A 108 -5.69 4.38 11.59
CA LEU A 108 -5.79 4.92 10.23
C LEU A 108 -7.22 5.41 9.93
N ARG A 109 -8.23 4.68 10.38
CA ARG A 109 -9.63 5.07 10.22
C ARG A 109 -9.92 6.38 10.97
N ALA A 110 -9.45 6.50 12.22
CA ALA A 110 -9.61 7.70 13.01
C ALA A 110 -8.86 8.91 12.40
N MET A 111 -7.67 8.66 11.84
CA MET A 111 -6.88 9.67 11.15
C MET A 111 -7.61 10.19 9.89
N LEU A 112 -8.10 9.31 9.04
CA LEU A 112 -8.83 9.67 7.81
C LEU A 112 -10.17 10.37 8.09
N ALA A 113 -10.72 10.26 9.30
CA ALA A 113 -11.94 10.97 9.70
C ALA A 113 -11.68 12.44 10.13
N ARG A 114 -10.42 12.88 10.23
CA ARG A 114 -10.09 14.26 10.61
C ARG A 114 -10.50 15.25 9.51
N PRO A 115 -11.02 16.44 9.86
CA PRO A 115 -11.48 17.44 8.89
C PRO A 115 -10.42 17.81 7.83
N GLN A 116 -9.15 17.90 8.24
CA GLN A 116 -8.02 18.22 7.35
C GLN A 116 -7.78 17.17 6.25
N LEU A 117 -8.27 15.94 6.43
CA LEU A 117 -8.13 14.85 5.46
C LEU A 117 -9.46 14.50 4.77
N ALA A 118 -10.49 15.34 4.91
CA ALA A 118 -11.81 15.11 4.33
C ALA A 118 -11.76 14.89 2.81
N GLN A 119 -10.92 15.64 2.09
CA GLN A 119 -10.76 15.51 0.65
C GLN A 119 -10.13 14.16 0.25
N LEU A 120 -9.15 13.65 1.01
CA LEU A 120 -8.60 12.31 0.80
C LEU A 120 -9.66 11.25 1.10
N ALA A 121 -10.38 11.41 2.23
CA ALA A 121 -11.42 10.48 2.64
C ALA A 121 -12.55 10.32 1.60
N GLN A 122 -12.90 11.39 0.87
CA GLN A 122 -13.87 11.37 -0.23
C GLN A 122 -13.38 10.59 -1.46
N ARG A 123 -12.07 10.45 -1.63
CA ARG A 123 -11.47 9.69 -2.74
C ARG A 123 -11.29 8.21 -2.45
N VAL A 124 -11.53 7.79 -1.20
CA VAL A 124 -11.49 6.37 -0.82
C VAL A 124 -12.75 5.67 -1.32
N VAL A 125 -12.62 4.95 -2.42
CA VAL A 125 -13.72 4.25 -3.10
C VAL A 125 -14.20 3.03 -2.30
N ALA A 126 -13.28 2.30 -1.65
CA ALA A 126 -13.60 1.11 -0.88
C ALA A 126 -12.90 1.12 0.47
N ARG A 127 -13.61 0.68 1.50
CA ARG A 127 -13.07 0.51 2.86
C ARG A 127 -13.43 -0.89 3.34
N TYR A 128 -12.44 -1.58 3.84
CA TYR A 128 -12.62 -2.90 4.41
C TYR A 128 -12.02 -2.94 5.81
N HIS A 129 -12.71 -3.58 6.74
CA HIS A 129 -12.25 -3.78 8.11
C HIS A 129 -12.09 -5.27 8.37
N LEU A 130 -10.86 -5.68 8.68
CA LEU A 130 -10.56 -7.04 9.11
C LEU A 130 -10.85 -7.13 10.62
N GLY A 131 -11.87 -7.89 10.98
CA GLY A 131 -12.15 -8.23 12.37
C GLY A 131 -11.19 -9.29 12.91
N ALA A 132 -11.31 -9.61 14.20
CA ALA A 132 -10.60 -10.74 14.79
C ALA A 132 -10.99 -12.05 14.07
N LEU A 133 -10.06 -12.99 14.04
CA LEU A 133 -10.30 -14.32 13.49
C LEU A 133 -11.34 -15.06 14.37
N SER A 134 -12.23 -15.84 13.73
CA SER A 134 -13.08 -16.77 14.47
C SER A 134 -12.22 -17.89 15.12
N PRO A 135 -12.75 -18.62 16.12
CA PRO A 135 -12.02 -19.76 16.70
C PRO A 135 -11.54 -20.77 15.66
N ALA A 136 -12.39 -21.07 14.68
CA ALA A 136 -12.06 -22.00 13.61
C ALA A 136 -10.98 -21.44 12.66
N ASP A 137 -11.01 -20.13 12.39
CA ASP A 137 -10.02 -19.48 11.57
C ASP A 137 -8.68 -19.34 12.31
N THR A 138 -8.70 -19.08 13.60
CA THR A 138 -7.51 -19.06 14.45
C THR A 138 -6.79 -20.41 14.42
N GLU A 139 -7.51 -21.52 14.57
CA GLU A 139 -6.92 -22.86 14.47
C GLU A 139 -6.33 -23.11 13.08
N ARG A 140 -7.07 -22.76 12.01
CA ARG A 140 -6.59 -22.89 10.62
C ARG A 140 -5.35 -22.05 10.36
N TYR A 141 -5.32 -20.82 10.84
CA TYR A 141 -4.18 -19.94 10.74
C TYR A 141 -2.94 -20.50 11.41
N ILE A 142 -3.06 -20.95 12.67
CA ILE A 142 -1.95 -21.57 13.42
C ILE A 142 -1.42 -22.79 12.68
N ARG A 143 -2.31 -23.67 12.22
CA ARG A 143 -1.95 -24.86 11.44
C ARG A 143 -1.17 -24.50 10.18
N HIS A 144 -1.67 -23.53 9.44
CA HIS A 144 -1.01 -23.04 8.22
C HIS A 144 0.38 -22.47 8.50
N ARG A 145 0.51 -21.61 9.52
CA ARG A 145 1.80 -21.00 9.89
C ARG A 145 2.84 -22.02 10.29
N LEU A 146 2.44 -23.01 11.07
CA LEU A 146 3.32 -24.11 11.49
C LEU A 146 3.75 -24.97 10.28
N ALA A 147 2.83 -25.29 9.39
CA ALA A 147 3.15 -26.01 8.15
C ALA A 147 4.14 -25.26 7.26
N VAL A 148 3.95 -23.94 7.08
CA VAL A 148 4.89 -23.07 6.34
C VAL A 148 6.26 -23.03 7.03
N ALA A 149 6.30 -23.12 8.36
CA ALA A 149 7.56 -23.20 9.13
C ALA A 149 8.22 -24.60 9.10
N GLY A 150 7.66 -25.55 8.30
CA GLY A 150 8.23 -26.88 8.13
C GLY A 150 7.72 -27.94 9.12
N MET A 151 6.70 -27.61 9.93
CA MET A 151 6.14 -28.59 10.84
C MET A 151 5.30 -29.62 10.08
N THR A 152 5.66 -30.90 10.24
CA THR A 152 4.90 -32.04 9.71
C THR A 152 4.23 -32.74 10.90
N GLY A 153 2.90 -32.90 10.89
CA GLY A 153 2.16 -33.63 11.92
C GLY A 153 1.09 -32.79 12.63
N ALA A 154 0.65 -33.28 13.80
CA ALA A 154 -0.39 -32.61 14.60
C ALA A 154 0.12 -31.31 15.23
N ILE A 155 -0.76 -30.32 15.34
CA ILE A 155 -0.42 -29.06 16.03
C ILE A 155 -0.10 -29.37 17.51
N PRO A 156 0.97 -28.74 18.08
CA PRO A 156 1.40 -28.98 19.45
C PRO A 156 0.54 -28.23 20.49
N PHE A 157 -0.65 -27.79 20.12
CA PHE A 157 -1.58 -27.08 20.99
C PHE A 157 -2.86 -27.88 21.18
N ASP A 158 -3.27 -28.06 22.41
CA ASP A 158 -4.58 -28.63 22.76
C ASP A 158 -5.71 -27.58 22.55
N ARG A 159 -6.96 -28.05 22.64
CA ARG A 159 -8.13 -27.17 22.48
C ARG A 159 -8.18 -26.05 23.53
N GLY A 160 -7.65 -26.28 24.74
CA GLY A 160 -7.58 -25.31 25.83
C GLY A 160 -6.60 -24.18 25.49
N ALA A 161 -5.41 -24.53 24.97
CA ALA A 161 -4.41 -23.58 24.51
C ALA A 161 -4.93 -22.73 23.33
N LEU A 162 -5.57 -23.36 22.33
CA LEU A 162 -6.13 -22.65 21.18
C LEU A 162 -7.21 -21.63 21.58
N ARG A 163 -8.04 -21.94 22.59
CA ARG A 163 -9.03 -20.99 23.13
C ARG A 163 -8.41 -19.80 23.86
N ARG A 164 -7.20 -19.95 24.43
CA ARG A 164 -6.49 -18.85 25.12
C ARG A 164 -5.71 -17.95 24.18
N ILE A 165 -5.39 -18.43 22.98
CA ILE A 165 -4.70 -17.65 21.94
C ILE A 165 -5.65 -16.69 21.23
N GLN A 166 -6.93 -17.00 21.24
CA GLN A 166 -7.98 -16.15 20.66
C GLN A 166 -8.33 -14.95 21.58
#